data_1f2bb797947c64a47b8791923b9bfbe0
#
_entry.id   1f2bb797947c64a47b8791923b9bfbe0
#
_cell.length_a   1.000
_cell.length_b   1.000
_cell.length_c   1.000
_cell.angle_alpha   90.00
_cell.angle_beta   90.00
_cell.angle_gamma   90.00
#
_symmetry.space_group_name_H-M   'P 1'
#
loop_
_entity.id
_entity.type
_entity.pdbx_description
1 polymer ?
#
loop_
_entity_poly.entity_id
_entity_poly.type
_entity_poly.pdbx_seq_one_letter_code
_entity_poly.pdbx_strand_id
1 'polypeptide(L)'
;IINPRLVSDELNSLITMAEQSGREYYERWELLNSYSGCMLGNPALSVLADAYIKGIRTYDAEKAYQYAVNTSRKFGNDLLGYTPEPLSISYTLEYAYADWCVSQLAKALGKEDEARRFYEKGQAYRNIFDKEKGWFRPRNADGSWEPWPENALTKEWYGCIESNAYQQGWFVPHDVTGMVELMGGKEKVIADLTNLF
;
A
#
# COMPACT_ATOMS: atom_id res chain seq x y z
N ILE A 1 -5.60 1.64 -20.65
CA ILE A 1 -6.39 2.88 -20.44
C ILE A 1 -7.32 3.06 -21.62
N ILE A 2 -8.64 3.09 -21.38
CA ILE A 2 -9.66 3.18 -22.42
C ILE A 2 -9.86 4.64 -22.87
N ASN A 3 -9.81 5.58 -21.95
CA ASN A 3 -9.97 7.00 -22.22
C ASN A 3 -8.85 7.83 -21.56
N PRO A 4 -7.74 8.10 -22.26
CA PRO A 4 -6.60 8.84 -21.71
C PRO A 4 -6.94 10.28 -21.28
N ARG A 5 -7.88 10.94 -21.99
CA ARG A 5 -8.29 12.30 -21.67
C ARG A 5 -9.03 12.35 -20.33
N LEU A 6 -9.99 11.44 -20.12
CA LEU A 6 -10.73 11.35 -18.87
C LEU A 6 -9.77 11.09 -17.69
N VAL A 7 -8.83 10.15 -17.85
CA VAL A 7 -7.83 9.88 -16.82
C VAL A 7 -7.00 11.12 -16.51
N SER A 8 -6.59 11.89 -17.52
CA SER A 8 -5.88 13.15 -17.32
C SER A 8 -6.71 14.15 -16.51
N ASP A 9 -8.00 14.29 -16.81
CA ASP A 9 -8.91 15.19 -16.10
C ASP A 9 -9.07 14.76 -14.63
N GLU A 10 -9.19 13.47 -14.38
CA GLU A 10 -9.25 12.89 -13.02
C GLU A 10 -7.95 13.15 -12.21
N LEU A 11 -6.78 12.95 -12.84
CA LEU A 11 -5.49 13.21 -12.19
C LEU A 11 -5.31 14.70 -11.84
N ASN A 12 -5.68 15.59 -12.75
CA ASN A 12 -5.67 17.03 -12.49
C ASN A 12 -6.65 17.39 -11.35
N SER A 13 -7.80 16.72 -11.27
CA SER A 13 -8.75 16.91 -10.17
C SER A 13 -8.15 16.48 -8.83
N LEU A 14 -7.48 15.33 -8.74
CA LEU A 14 -6.80 14.89 -7.52
C LEU A 14 -5.77 15.90 -7.04
N ILE A 15 -4.92 16.40 -7.95
CA ILE A 15 -3.90 17.39 -7.64
C ILE A 15 -4.55 18.69 -7.15
N THR A 16 -5.59 19.17 -7.87
CA THR A 16 -6.31 20.39 -7.53
C THR A 16 -6.99 20.30 -6.16
N MET A 17 -7.60 19.16 -5.84
CA MET A 17 -8.22 18.93 -4.53
C MET A 17 -7.20 18.97 -3.40
N ALA A 18 -6.05 18.30 -3.57
CA ALA A 18 -4.96 18.35 -2.60
C ALA A 18 -4.42 19.77 -2.39
N GLU A 19 -4.31 20.56 -3.47
CA GLU A 19 -3.86 21.94 -3.43
C GLU A 19 -4.89 22.88 -2.76
N GLN A 20 -6.16 22.80 -3.17
CA GLN A 20 -7.23 23.66 -2.64
C GLN A 20 -7.55 23.36 -1.17
N SER A 21 -7.36 22.12 -0.72
CA SER A 21 -7.50 21.77 0.69
C SER A 21 -6.40 22.38 1.57
N GLY A 22 -5.30 22.86 0.98
CA GLY A 22 -4.12 23.36 1.67
C GLY A 22 -3.30 22.29 2.38
N ARG A 23 -3.61 21.01 2.17
CA ARG A 23 -2.96 19.87 2.84
C ARG A 23 -1.76 19.33 2.08
N GLU A 24 -1.74 19.51 0.77
CA GLU A 24 -0.65 19.08 -0.12
C GLU A 24 -0.34 17.58 -0.03
N TYR A 25 -1.36 16.76 0.23
CA TYR A 25 -1.33 15.29 0.18
C TYR A 25 -2.67 14.76 -0.30
N TYR A 26 -2.70 13.53 -0.81
CA TYR A 26 -3.92 12.88 -1.27
C TYR A 26 -4.65 12.25 -0.11
N GLU A 27 -5.93 12.51 -0.04
CA GLU A 27 -6.81 11.94 0.96
C GLU A 27 -7.49 10.68 0.45
N ARG A 28 -7.98 9.89 1.38
CA ARG A 28 -8.79 8.71 1.10
C ARG A 28 -10.25 9.05 1.26
N TRP A 29 -11.05 8.62 0.30
CA TRP A 29 -12.50 8.72 0.40
C TRP A 29 -12.97 10.11 0.82
N GLU A 30 -12.64 11.10 0.03
CA GLU A 30 -13.17 12.45 0.24
C GLU A 30 -14.70 12.47 0.08
N LEU A 31 -15.34 13.11 1.03
CA LEU A 31 -16.75 13.35 1.01
C LEU A 31 -17.01 14.85 1.22
N LEU A 32 -17.71 15.48 0.29
CA LEU A 32 -18.01 16.92 0.33
C LEU A 32 -16.73 17.78 0.47
N ASN A 33 -15.69 17.44 -0.27
CA ASN A 33 -14.37 18.07 -0.24
C ASN A 33 -13.70 18.03 1.15
N SER A 34 -14.01 17.02 1.94
CA SER A 34 -13.44 16.81 3.26
C SER A 34 -12.95 15.40 3.45
N TYR A 35 -11.84 15.26 4.17
CA TYR A 35 -11.28 13.97 4.50
C TYR A 35 -12.21 13.18 5.43
N SER A 36 -12.66 12.03 4.98
CA SER A 36 -13.54 11.15 5.76
C SER A 36 -12.78 10.21 6.68
N GLY A 37 -11.51 9.91 6.40
CA GLY A 37 -10.72 8.91 7.11
C GLY A 37 -11.22 7.46 6.92
N CYS A 38 -12.21 7.28 6.05
CA CYS A 38 -12.79 5.96 5.78
C CYS A 38 -11.80 5.06 5.05
N MET A 39 -11.82 3.77 5.36
CA MET A 39 -10.96 2.74 4.75
C MET A 39 -9.46 3.00 4.94
N LEU A 40 -8.63 2.32 4.18
CA LEU A 40 -7.17 2.33 4.31
C LEU A 40 -6.48 2.39 2.95
N GLY A 41 -5.14 2.40 2.96
CA GLY A 41 -4.34 2.54 1.75
C GLY A 41 -4.18 3.98 1.27
N ASN A 42 -3.42 4.15 0.22
CA ASN A 42 -3.20 5.43 -0.46
C ASN A 42 -3.49 5.26 -1.96
N PRO A 43 -4.75 5.07 -2.37
CA PRO A 43 -5.10 4.64 -3.73
C PRO A 43 -4.70 5.63 -4.82
N ALA A 44 -4.64 6.93 -4.55
CA ALA A 44 -4.20 7.92 -5.51
C ALA A 44 -2.78 7.67 -6.03
N LEU A 45 -1.89 7.10 -5.19
CA LEU A 45 -0.49 6.87 -5.55
C LEU A 45 -0.35 5.82 -6.66
N SER A 46 -1.15 4.78 -6.62
CA SER A 46 -1.17 3.75 -7.67
C SER A 46 -1.71 4.30 -8.98
N VAL A 47 -2.76 5.10 -8.94
CA VAL A 47 -3.37 5.70 -10.13
C VAL A 47 -2.41 6.67 -10.81
N LEU A 48 -1.73 7.53 -10.05
CA LEU A 48 -0.73 8.48 -10.57
C LEU A 48 0.44 7.76 -11.23
N ALA A 49 1.01 6.76 -10.55
CA ALA A 49 2.15 6.00 -11.07
C ALA A 49 1.78 5.22 -12.35
N ASP A 50 0.67 4.49 -12.33
CA ASP A 50 0.20 3.69 -13.47
C ASP A 50 -0.07 4.56 -14.70
N ALA A 51 -0.76 5.68 -14.52
CA ALA A 51 -1.07 6.61 -15.59
C ALA A 51 0.22 7.20 -16.22
N TYR A 52 1.18 7.64 -15.40
CA TYR A 52 2.43 8.21 -15.88
C TYR A 52 3.25 7.20 -16.69
N ILE A 53 3.39 5.96 -16.18
CA ILE A 53 4.12 4.89 -16.84
C ILE A 53 3.47 4.51 -18.17
N LYS A 54 2.14 4.56 -18.23
CA LYS A 54 1.36 4.31 -19.47
C LYS A 54 1.33 5.49 -20.43
N GLY A 55 2.09 6.56 -20.17
CA GLY A 55 2.30 7.67 -21.09
C GLY A 55 1.31 8.82 -20.96
N ILE A 56 0.43 8.83 -19.97
CA ILE A 56 -0.44 9.97 -19.66
C ILE A 56 0.38 10.99 -18.88
N ARG A 57 0.69 12.13 -19.51
CA ARG A 57 1.60 13.14 -18.97
C ARG A 57 1.04 14.57 -19.08
N THR A 58 -0.27 14.70 -19.20
CA THR A 58 -0.98 15.98 -19.35
C THR A 58 -1.43 16.54 -18.00
N TYR A 59 -0.62 16.33 -16.98
CA TYR A 59 -0.77 16.88 -15.63
C TYR A 59 0.62 17.23 -15.05
N ASP A 60 0.66 18.00 -13.98
CA ASP A 60 1.90 18.37 -13.29
C ASP A 60 2.44 17.16 -12.51
N ALA A 61 3.28 16.35 -13.15
CA ALA A 61 3.82 15.13 -12.58
C ALA A 61 4.79 15.37 -11.41
N GLU A 62 5.50 16.50 -11.41
CA GLU A 62 6.39 16.87 -10.30
C GLU A 62 5.59 17.23 -9.05
N LYS A 63 4.55 18.04 -9.18
CA LYS A 63 3.62 18.35 -8.08
C LYS A 63 2.90 17.09 -7.60
N ALA A 64 2.42 16.26 -8.52
CA ALA A 64 1.79 14.99 -8.21
C ALA A 64 2.71 14.08 -7.39
N TYR A 65 3.97 13.97 -7.80
CA TYR A 65 5.00 13.23 -7.05
C TYR A 65 5.24 13.82 -5.66
N GLN A 66 5.37 15.15 -5.55
CA GLN A 66 5.57 15.79 -4.25
C GLN A 66 4.41 15.50 -3.28
N TYR A 67 3.17 15.58 -3.75
CA TYR A 67 2.00 15.26 -2.93
C TYR A 67 1.91 13.76 -2.61
N ALA A 68 2.37 12.89 -3.50
CA ALA A 68 2.48 11.46 -3.22
C ALA A 68 3.50 11.17 -2.11
N VAL A 69 4.65 11.85 -2.11
CA VAL A 69 5.64 11.78 -1.03
C VAL A 69 5.05 12.26 0.29
N ASN A 70 4.34 13.38 0.28
CA ASN A 70 3.68 13.90 1.47
C ASN A 70 2.61 12.94 2.01
N THR A 71 1.86 12.30 1.10
CA THR A 71 0.86 11.27 1.44
C THR A 71 1.50 10.08 2.15
N SER A 72 2.59 9.54 1.60
CA SER A 72 3.33 8.43 2.20
C SER A 72 3.90 8.79 3.59
N ARG A 73 4.36 10.03 3.77
CA ARG A 73 4.82 10.51 5.09
C ARG A 73 3.68 10.66 6.10
N LYS A 74 2.51 11.06 5.64
CA LYS A 74 1.33 11.25 6.48
C LYS A 74 0.68 9.92 6.87
N PHE A 75 0.62 8.99 5.91
CA PHE A 75 -0.05 7.70 6.01
C PHE A 75 0.88 6.61 5.46
N GLY A 76 1.74 6.06 6.31
CA GLY A 76 2.71 5.07 5.85
C GLY A 76 3.38 4.30 6.99
N ASN A 77 4.36 3.48 6.62
CA ASN A 77 5.08 2.58 7.51
C ASN A 77 6.37 3.18 8.10
N ASP A 78 6.57 4.50 8.03
CA ASP A 78 7.86 5.15 8.26
C ASP A 78 8.44 4.98 9.67
N LEU A 79 7.60 4.97 10.70
CA LEU A 79 8.08 5.00 12.08
C LEU A 79 8.73 3.69 12.53
N LEU A 80 8.16 2.55 12.13
CA LEU A 80 8.56 1.23 12.61
C LEU A 80 8.91 0.28 11.45
N GLY A 81 8.80 0.74 10.21
CA GLY A 81 8.86 -0.12 9.04
C GLY A 81 7.59 -0.98 8.85
N TYR A 82 6.56 -0.74 9.64
CA TYR A 82 5.21 -1.30 9.55
C TYR A 82 4.23 -0.40 10.32
N THR A 83 2.95 -0.56 10.07
CA THR A 83 1.90 0.09 10.87
C THR A 83 1.48 -0.85 11.99
N PRO A 84 1.54 -0.40 13.27
CA PRO A 84 1.15 -1.25 14.39
C PRO A 84 -0.36 -1.41 14.51
N GLU A 85 -0.80 -2.31 15.41
CA GLU A 85 -2.21 -2.44 15.77
C GLU A 85 -2.84 -1.09 16.18
N PRO A 86 -4.14 -0.90 15.90
CA PRO A 86 -5.09 -1.84 15.27
C PRO A 86 -4.96 -1.89 13.74
N LEU A 87 -5.30 -3.03 13.14
CA LEU A 87 -5.33 -3.28 11.69
C LEU A 87 -3.93 -3.32 11.03
N SER A 88 -2.94 -3.79 11.77
CA SER A 88 -1.54 -3.85 11.38
C SER A 88 -1.30 -4.51 10.02
N ILE A 89 -1.96 -5.65 9.74
CA ILE A 89 -1.80 -6.36 8.46
C ILE A 89 -2.31 -5.49 7.31
N SER A 90 -3.56 -5.05 7.36
CA SER A 90 -4.17 -4.28 6.29
C SER A 90 -3.38 -3.00 5.97
N TYR A 91 -3.08 -2.19 6.99
CA TYR A 91 -2.35 -0.94 6.77
C TYR A 91 -0.94 -1.16 6.23
N THR A 92 -0.22 -2.13 6.80
CA THR A 92 1.17 -2.38 6.36
C THR A 92 1.24 -2.84 4.91
N LEU A 93 0.37 -3.76 4.50
CA LEU A 93 0.35 -4.28 3.13
C LEU A 93 -0.06 -3.18 2.13
N GLU A 94 -1.11 -2.43 2.41
CA GLU A 94 -1.60 -1.36 1.55
C GLU A 94 -0.57 -0.23 1.39
N TYR A 95 0.06 0.20 2.48
CA TYR A 95 1.09 1.25 2.41
C TYR A 95 2.38 0.76 1.73
N ALA A 96 2.76 -0.50 1.90
CA ALA A 96 3.90 -1.09 1.19
C ALA A 96 3.68 -1.06 -0.33
N TYR A 97 2.49 -1.43 -0.79
CA TYR A 97 2.14 -1.34 -2.20
C TYR A 97 2.13 0.11 -2.70
N ALA A 98 1.53 1.02 -1.94
CA ALA A 98 1.49 2.43 -2.30
C ALA A 98 2.90 3.04 -2.42
N ASP A 99 3.79 2.74 -1.48
CA ASP A 99 5.19 3.20 -1.51
C ASP A 99 5.96 2.62 -2.71
N TRP A 100 5.72 1.35 -3.05
CA TRP A 100 6.27 0.79 -4.28
C TRP A 100 5.77 1.54 -5.52
N CYS A 101 4.49 1.93 -5.57
CA CYS A 101 3.98 2.76 -6.68
C CYS A 101 4.71 4.11 -6.76
N VAL A 102 4.97 4.76 -5.62
CA VAL A 102 5.78 6.00 -5.58
C VAL A 102 7.19 5.73 -6.12
N SER A 103 7.80 4.58 -5.81
CA SER A 103 9.12 4.22 -6.34
C SER A 103 9.13 4.14 -7.87
N GLN A 104 8.07 3.57 -8.45
CA GLN A 104 7.93 3.47 -9.91
C GLN A 104 7.76 4.86 -10.56
N LEU A 105 6.97 5.73 -9.95
CA LEU A 105 6.80 7.10 -10.41
C LEU A 105 8.12 7.89 -10.29
N ALA A 106 8.81 7.79 -9.15
CA ALA A 106 10.12 8.43 -8.94
C ALA A 106 11.14 8.00 -9.99
N LYS A 107 11.21 6.69 -10.26
CA LYS A 107 12.09 6.13 -11.30
C LYS A 107 11.75 6.69 -12.69
N ALA A 108 10.48 6.75 -13.04
CA ALA A 108 10.01 7.29 -14.31
C ALA A 108 10.28 8.81 -14.47
N LEU A 109 10.40 9.52 -13.34
CA LEU A 109 10.80 10.94 -13.28
C LEU A 109 12.32 11.15 -13.19
N GLY A 110 13.14 10.09 -13.22
CA GLY A 110 14.60 10.16 -13.12
C GLY A 110 15.15 10.44 -11.72
N LYS A 111 14.34 10.22 -10.67
CA LYS A 111 14.70 10.44 -9.26
C LYS A 111 15.22 9.13 -8.63
N GLU A 112 16.40 8.69 -9.04
CA GLU A 112 16.93 7.35 -8.73
C GLU A 112 17.07 7.05 -7.21
N ASP A 113 17.55 8.01 -6.42
CA ASP A 113 17.73 7.82 -4.98
C ASP A 113 16.38 7.70 -4.25
N GLU A 114 15.42 8.52 -4.64
CA GLU A 114 14.05 8.46 -4.12
C GLU A 114 13.36 7.16 -4.56
N ALA A 115 13.57 6.73 -5.80
CA ALA A 115 13.05 5.46 -6.29
C ALA A 115 13.57 4.28 -5.45
N ARG A 116 14.85 4.27 -5.12
CA ARG A 116 15.45 3.25 -4.26
C ARG A 116 14.85 3.30 -2.85
N ARG A 117 14.78 4.47 -2.25
CA ARG A 117 14.21 4.67 -0.91
C ARG A 117 12.77 4.17 -0.82
N PHE A 118 11.93 4.52 -1.78
CA PHE A 118 10.53 4.07 -1.81
C PHE A 118 10.39 2.60 -2.17
N TYR A 119 11.29 2.03 -2.96
CA TYR A 119 11.33 0.59 -3.20
C TYR A 119 11.60 -0.18 -1.89
N GLU A 120 12.54 0.29 -1.06
CA GLU A 120 12.82 -0.30 0.25
C GLU A 120 11.60 -0.19 1.19
N LYS A 121 10.90 0.94 1.20
CA LYS A 121 9.63 1.10 1.93
C LYS A 121 8.56 0.11 1.46
N GLY A 122 8.51 -0.19 0.17
CA GLY A 122 7.64 -1.21 -0.40
C GLY A 122 7.90 -2.63 0.14
N GLN A 123 9.04 -2.88 0.80
CA GLN A 123 9.35 -4.16 1.44
C GLN A 123 8.80 -4.27 2.87
N ALA A 124 8.08 -3.28 3.38
CA ALA A 124 7.55 -3.24 4.76
C ALA A 124 6.69 -4.46 5.12
N TYR A 125 6.03 -5.10 4.15
CA TYR A 125 5.24 -6.33 4.35
C TYR A 125 6.04 -7.44 5.04
N ARG A 126 7.37 -7.50 4.84
CA ARG A 126 8.25 -8.50 5.46
C ARG A 126 8.32 -8.37 6.99
N ASN A 127 8.09 -7.18 7.51
CA ASN A 127 8.19 -6.87 8.94
C ASN A 127 7.00 -7.38 9.76
N ILE A 128 5.91 -7.74 9.11
CA ILE A 128 4.72 -8.32 9.75
C ILE A 128 4.50 -9.80 9.38
N PHE A 129 5.49 -10.43 8.74
CA PHE A 129 5.45 -11.86 8.46
C PHE A 129 6.11 -12.64 9.60
N ASP A 130 5.32 -13.44 10.30
CA ASP A 130 5.79 -14.32 11.36
C ASP A 130 6.26 -15.65 10.76
N LYS A 131 7.58 -15.86 10.74
CA LYS A 131 8.19 -17.07 10.17
C LYS A 131 7.82 -18.37 10.92
N GLU A 132 7.51 -18.28 12.22
CA GLU A 132 7.11 -19.43 13.01
C GLU A 132 5.68 -19.87 12.67
N LYS A 133 4.82 -18.90 12.37
CA LYS A 133 3.42 -19.14 11.95
C LYS A 133 3.29 -19.35 10.46
N GLY A 134 4.29 -18.93 9.67
CA GLY A 134 4.29 -19.02 8.21
C GLY A 134 3.26 -18.12 7.55
N TRP A 135 2.85 -17.03 8.23
CA TRP A 135 1.84 -16.10 7.75
C TRP A 135 2.00 -14.69 8.34
N PHE A 136 1.28 -13.73 7.76
CA PHE A 136 1.20 -12.38 8.30
C PHE A 136 0.47 -12.38 9.65
N ARG A 137 1.06 -11.69 10.62
CA ARG A 137 0.56 -11.61 11.98
C ARG A 137 0.55 -10.16 12.45
N PRO A 138 -0.50 -9.72 13.14
CA PRO A 138 -0.56 -8.36 13.66
C PRO A 138 0.58 -8.09 14.64
N ARG A 139 1.13 -6.88 14.56
CA ARG A 139 2.29 -6.47 15.35
C ARG A 139 2.02 -5.18 16.11
N ASN A 140 2.41 -5.13 17.37
CA ASN A 140 2.24 -3.99 18.26
C ASN A 140 3.34 -2.93 18.07
N ALA A 141 3.09 -1.71 18.61
CA ALA A 141 4.05 -0.60 18.51
C ALA A 141 5.38 -0.86 19.25
N ASP A 142 5.38 -1.72 20.27
CA ASP A 142 6.59 -2.17 20.99
C ASP A 142 7.36 -3.28 20.26
N GLY A 143 6.88 -3.71 19.08
CA GLY A 143 7.49 -4.77 18.30
C GLY A 143 7.03 -6.19 18.67
N SER A 144 6.21 -6.35 19.70
CA SER A 144 5.63 -7.65 20.04
C SER A 144 4.57 -8.08 19.05
N TRP A 145 4.35 -9.38 18.96
CA TRP A 145 3.29 -9.97 18.17
C TRP A 145 1.99 -10.05 18.95
N GLU A 146 0.85 -9.77 18.30
CA GLU A 146 -0.44 -10.11 18.89
C GLU A 146 -0.55 -11.62 19.16
N PRO A 147 -1.28 -12.05 20.22
CA PRO A 147 -1.51 -13.47 20.49
C PRO A 147 -2.07 -14.19 19.24
N TRP A 148 -1.60 -15.40 18.98
CA TRP A 148 -2.05 -16.22 17.85
C TRP A 148 -3.18 -17.16 18.30
N PRO A 149 -4.46 -16.79 18.10
CA PRO A 149 -5.58 -17.67 18.44
C PRO A 149 -5.64 -18.87 17.49
N GLU A 150 -6.36 -19.92 17.88
CA GLU A 150 -6.53 -21.15 17.08
C GLU A 150 -7.06 -20.83 15.66
N ASN A 151 -7.98 -19.88 15.56
CA ASN A 151 -8.57 -19.44 14.30
C ASN A 151 -7.92 -18.16 13.72
N ALA A 152 -6.65 -17.88 14.02
CA ALA A 152 -5.98 -16.62 13.64
C ALA A 152 -6.13 -16.27 12.15
N LEU A 153 -6.02 -17.25 11.26
CA LEU A 153 -6.11 -17.04 9.82
C LEU A 153 -7.50 -16.59 9.35
N THR A 154 -8.56 -17.12 9.99
CA THR A 154 -9.96 -16.89 9.58
C THR A 154 -10.70 -15.92 10.50
N LYS A 155 -10.05 -15.45 11.56
CA LYS A 155 -10.64 -14.50 12.50
C LYS A 155 -10.78 -13.13 11.86
N GLU A 156 -12.02 -12.68 11.72
CA GLU A 156 -12.33 -11.32 11.26
C GLU A 156 -11.75 -10.29 12.22
N TRP A 157 -11.30 -9.17 11.68
CA TRP A 157 -10.71 -8.04 12.41
C TRP A 157 -9.41 -8.36 13.17
N TYR A 158 -8.81 -9.51 12.93
CA TYR A 158 -7.49 -9.84 13.46
C TYR A 158 -6.39 -9.21 12.59
N GLY A 159 -6.07 -7.94 12.89
CA GLY A 159 -5.13 -7.13 12.11
C GLY A 159 -5.61 -6.71 10.73
N CYS A 160 -6.85 -7.04 10.36
CA CYS A 160 -7.43 -6.79 9.05
C CYS A 160 -8.75 -6.05 9.14
N ILE A 161 -9.02 -5.14 8.21
CA ILE A 161 -10.32 -4.47 8.10
C ILE A 161 -11.24 -5.28 7.18
N GLU A 162 -12.46 -5.55 7.63
CA GLU A 162 -13.54 -6.22 6.86
C GLU A 162 -13.10 -7.54 6.20
N SER A 163 -12.07 -8.17 6.76
CA SER A 163 -11.48 -9.40 6.23
C SER A 163 -10.73 -10.15 7.33
N ASN A 164 -10.02 -11.20 6.96
CA ASN A 164 -9.14 -11.96 7.82
C ASN A 164 -7.73 -12.07 7.24
N ALA A 165 -6.79 -12.54 8.04
CA ALA A 165 -5.39 -12.64 7.64
C ALA A 165 -5.18 -13.56 6.42
N TYR A 166 -6.01 -14.61 6.26
CA TYR A 166 -5.90 -15.52 5.13
C TYR A 166 -6.34 -14.91 3.81
N GLN A 167 -7.31 -14.01 3.83
CA GLN A 167 -7.75 -13.27 2.65
C GLN A 167 -6.83 -12.10 2.33
N GLN A 168 -6.54 -11.25 3.31
CA GLN A 168 -5.73 -10.04 3.13
C GLN A 168 -4.25 -10.35 2.84
N GLY A 169 -3.71 -11.44 3.37
CA GLY A 169 -2.29 -11.79 3.27
C GLY A 169 -1.77 -12.03 1.84
N TRP A 170 -2.66 -12.10 0.86
CA TRP A 170 -2.28 -12.20 -0.55
C TRP A 170 -1.98 -10.83 -1.20
N PHE A 171 -2.23 -9.74 -0.49
CA PHE A 171 -2.08 -8.40 -1.05
C PHE A 171 -0.62 -7.92 -1.03
N VAL A 172 0.22 -8.59 -1.81
CA VAL A 172 1.61 -8.17 -2.13
C VAL A 172 1.81 -8.19 -3.66
N PRO A 173 0.99 -7.46 -4.43
CA PRO A 173 1.01 -7.55 -5.90
C PRO A 173 2.31 -7.01 -6.52
N HIS A 174 3.06 -6.22 -5.80
CA HIS A 174 4.29 -5.58 -6.25
C HIS A 174 5.54 -6.46 -6.08
N ASP A 175 5.48 -7.53 -5.27
CA ASP A 175 6.61 -8.44 -5.03
C ASP A 175 6.11 -9.89 -4.82
N VAL A 176 5.45 -10.42 -5.83
CA VAL A 176 4.92 -11.80 -5.78
C VAL A 176 6.04 -12.82 -5.56
N THR A 177 7.20 -12.62 -6.17
CA THR A 177 8.36 -13.52 -6.00
C THR A 177 8.85 -13.51 -4.56
N GLY A 178 9.06 -12.32 -3.98
CA GLY A 178 9.49 -12.19 -2.59
C GLY A 178 8.46 -12.73 -1.59
N MET A 179 7.16 -12.59 -1.89
CA MET A 179 6.09 -13.18 -1.08
C MET A 179 6.15 -14.72 -1.14
N VAL A 180 6.31 -15.31 -2.33
CA VAL A 180 6.42 -16.75 -2.52
C VAL A 180 7.61 -17.32 -1.75
N GLU A 181 8.78 -16.66 -1.82
CA GLU A 181 9.96 -17.04 -1.06
C GLU A 181 9.71 -16.97 0.45
N LEU A 182 9.09 -15.90 0.92
CA LEU A 182 8.77 -15.66 2.33
C LEU A 182 7.81 -16.73 2.88
N MET A 183 6.82 -17.15 2.10
CA MET A 183 5.83 -18.15 2.45
C MET A 183 6.36 -19.60 2.37
N GLY A 184 7.59 -19.82 1.90
CA GLY A 184 8.21 -21.15 1.88
C GLY A 184 8.19 -21.86 0.52
N GLY A 185 7.96 -21.10 -0.56
CA GLY A 185 8.11 -21.57 -1.93
C GLY A 185 6.81 -21.80 -2.69
N LYS A 186 6.97 -22.07 -3.98
CA LYS A 186 5.87 -22.11 -4.96
C LYS A 186 4.83 -23.19 -4.65
N GLU A 187 5.28 -24.38 -4.26
CA GLU A 187 4.40 -25.53 -3.99
C GLU A 187 3.46 -25.25 -2.82
N LYS A 188 4.00 -24.63 -1.74
CA LYS A 188 3.20 -24.23 -0.59
C LYS A 188 2.19 -23.14 -0.95
N VAL A 189 2.61 -22.13 -1.70
CA VAL A 189 1.72 -21.03 -2.12
C VAL A 189 0.59 -21.53 -3.01
N ILE A 190 0.88 -22.48 -3.94
CA ILE A 190 -0.16 -23.10 -4.77
C ILE A 190 -1.15 -23.89 -3.90
N ALA A 191 -0.67 -24.65 -2.92
CA ALA A 191 -1.54 -25.39 -2.01
C ALA A 191 -2.44 -24.45 -1.19
N ASP A 192 -1.86 -23.40 -0.61
CA ASP A 192 -2.61 -22.40 0.17
C ASP A 192 -3.65 -21.66 -0.68
N LEU A 193 -3.31 -21.24 -1.92
CA LEU A 193 -4.25 -20.64 -2.85
C LEU A 193 -5.37 -21.60 -3.28
N THR A 194 -5.04 -22.87 -3.50
CA THR A 194 -6.05 -23.89 -3.84
C THR A 194 -7.04 -24.09 -2.69
N ASN A 195 -6.57 -23.99 -1.45
CA ASN A 195 -7.42 -24.10 -0.26
C ASN A 195 -8.29 -22.84 0.00
N LEU A 196 -7.95 -21.70 -0.61
CA LEU A 196 -8.71 -20.46 -0.48
C LEU A 196 -10.01 -20.50 -1.29
N PHE A 197 -10.04 -21.26 -2.38
CA PHE A 197 -11.17 -21.41 -3.31
C PHE A 197 -11.78 -22.81 -3.27
#